data_df32ad62746a5907de706215e3b408a8
#
_entry.id   df32ad62746a5907de706215e3b408a8
#
_cell.length_a   1.000
_cell.length_b   1.000
_cell.length_c   1.000
_cell.angle_alpha   90.00
_cell.angle_beta   90.00
_cell.angle_gamma   90.00
#
_symmetry.space_group_name_H-M   'P 1'
#
loop_
_entity.id
_entity.type
_entity.pdbx_description
1 polymer ?
#
loop_
_entity_poly.entity_id
_entity_poly.type
_entity_poly.pdbx_seq_one_letter_code
_entity_poly.pdbx_strand_id
1 'polypeptide(L)'
;PFIKVTQDRVVLEIQRGCIRGCRFCQAGNVYRPLREHSLEYLKHYAYDMLKSTGHEEISLSSLSSSDYTHLEGLVNFLIDEFKGKGVNISLPSLRIDAFSLDVMSKVQDIKKSSLTFAPEAGSQRQRDVINKGLTEEVILKGASDAFHAGWNRVKLYFMLGQPTETVEDMEGIALLSEKIAETYYDEIPKDQRHGKVQVVASSSFFVPKPFTPFQ
;
A
#
# COMPACT_ATOMS: atom_id res chain seq x y z
N PRO A 1 3.89 14.71 -24.76
CA PRO A 1 4.76 15.70 -24.13
C PRO A 1 6.16 15.62 -24.73
N PHE A 2 6.83 16.77 -24.87
CA PHE A 2 8.20 16.83 -25.39
C PHE A 2 9.27 16.59 -24.31
N ILE A 3 8.84 16.46 -23.06
CA ILE A 3 9.73 16.25 -21.91
C ILE A 3 9.44 14.87 -21.34
N LYS A 4 10.49 14.10 -21.04
CA LYS A 4 10.36 12.83 -20.33
C LYS A 4 9.85 13.09 -18.91
N VAL A 5 8.69 12.56 -18.57
CA VAL A 5 8.08 12.70 -17.25
C VAL A 5 8.36 11.47 -16.39
N THR A 6 8.39 11.64 -15.08
CA THR A 6 8.64 10.53 -14.13
C THR A 6 7.47 9.54 -14.08
N GLN A 7 6.25 10.04 -14.30
CA GLN A 7 5.02 9.24 -14.27
C GLN A 7 4.37 9.25 -15.66
N ASP A 8 4.93 8.47 -16.57
CA ASP A 8 4.46 8.38 -17.96
C ASP A 8 3.37 7.32 -18.09
N ARG A 9 2.21 7.58 -17.47
CA ARG A 9 1.05 6.68 -17.38
C ARG A 9 -0.22 7.44 -17.09
N VAL A 10 -1.37 6.78 -17.31
CA VAL A 10 -2.65 7.28 -16.83
C VAL A 10 -2.72 7.16 -15.31
N VAL A 11 -3.10 8.24 -14.64
CA VAL A 11 -3.32 8.25 -13.18
C VAL A 11 -4.79 8.53 -12.92
N LEU A 12 -5.48 7.55 -12.34
CA LEU A 12 -6.91 7.61 -12.03
C LEU A 12 -7.08 7.89 -10.53
N GLU A 13 -7.45 9.13 -10.17
CA GLU A 13 -7.77 9.47 -8.78
C GLU A 13 -9.11 8.85 -8.40
N ILE A 14 -9.08 7.83 -7.51
CA ILE A 14 -10.28 7.10 -7.12
C ILE A 14 -11.02 7.75 -5.95
N GLN A 15 -10.26 8.40 -5.07
CA GLN A 15 -10.78 9.14 -3.92
C GLN A 15 -9.80 10.21 -3.49
N ARG A 16 -10.31 11.27 -2.85
CA ARG A 16 -9.54 12.34 -2.23
C ARG A 16 -9.84 12.43 -0.74
N GLY A 17 -8.79 12.58 0.08
CA GLY A 17 -8.86 12.51 1.53
C GLY A 17 -8.54 11.11 2.04
N CYS A 18 -8.69 10.93 3.36
CA CYS A 18 -8.44 9.65 4.02
C CYS A 18 -9.30 9.56 5.29
N ILE A 19 -9.91 8.40 5.55
CA ILE A 19 -10.71 8.14 6.75
C ILE A 19 -9.83 7.87 7.98
N ARG A 20 -8.55 7.56 7.78
CA ARG A 20 -7.62 7.23 8.86
C ARG A 20 -7.23 8.50 9.60
N GLY A 21 -6.89 8.39 10.84
CA GLY A 21 -6.58 9.52 11.69
C GLY A 21 -5.11 9.56 12.14
N CYS A 22 -4.18 9.14 11.29
CA CYS A 22 -2.75 9.13 11.63
C CYS A 22 -2.28 10.53 12.04
N ARG A 23 -1.75 10.67 13.26
CA ARG A 23 -1.44 11.98 13.88
C ARG A 23 -0.31 12.73 13.20
N PHE A 24 0.53 12.06 12.43
CA PHE A 24 1.63 12.64 11.66
C PHE A 24 1.22 13.09 10.25
N CYS A 25 0.06 12.65 9.75
CA CYS A 25 -0.26 12.75 8.33
C CYS A 25 -0.96 14.07 7.99
N GLN A 26 -0.23 15.01 7.38
CA GLN A 26 -0.79 16.28 6.93
C GLN A 26 -1.91 16.09 5.89
N ALA A 27 -1.67 15.24 4.90
CA ALA A 27 -2.65 14.99 3.83
C ALA A 27 -3.97 14.43 4.39
N GLY A 28 -3.89 13.52 5.37
CA GLY A 28 -5.08 12.99 6.05
C GLY A 28 -5.86 14.01 6.86
N ASN A 29 -5.23 15.12 7.27
CA ASN A 29 -5.91 16.21 7.98
C ASN A 29 -6.44 17.28 7.03
N VAL A 30 -5.63 17.72 6.05
CA VAL A 30 -5.96 18.84 5.15
C VAL A 30 -7.05 18.49 4.15
N TYR A 31 -7.06 17.25 3.64
CA TYR A 31 -8.00 16.83 2.60
C TYR A 31 -9.30 16.18 3.13
N ARG A 32 -9.71 16.54 4.33
CA ARG A 32 -11.04 16.13 4.86
C ARG A 32 -12.15 17.01 4.31
N PRO A 33 -13.36 16.45 4.11
CA PRO A 33 -13.78 15.05 4.25
C PRO A 33 -13.29 14.15 3.12
N LEU A 34 -13.37 12.82 3.33
CA LEU A 34 -13.20 11.85 2.26
C LEU A 34 -14.24 12.06 1.16
N ARG A 35 -13.80 12.02 -0.08
CA ARG A 35 -14.67 12.10 -1.27
C ARG A 35 -14.25 11.03 -2.25
N GLU A 36 -15.15 10.13 -2.56
CA GLU A 36 -14.96 9.06 -3.52
C GLU A 36 -15.59 9.42 -4.87
N HIS A 37 -14.96 9.03 -5.96
CA HIS A 37 -15.60 9.01 -7.26
C HIS A 37 -16.45 7.75 -7.42
N SER A 38 -17.58 7.84 -8.14
CA SER A 38 -18.40 6.68 -8.41
C SER A 38 -17.69 5.70 -9.34
N LEU A 39 -18.01 4.40 -9.20
CA LEU A 39 -17.44 3.36 -10.04
C LEU A 39 -17.68 3.62 -11.54
N GLU A 40 -18.89 4.04 -11.91
CA GLU A 40 -19.25 4.31 -13.30
C GLU A 40 -18.46 5.50 -13.88
N TYR A 41 -18.25 6.55 -13.08
CA TYR A 41 -17.39 7.67 -13.49
C TYR A 41 -15.95 7.19 -13.76
N LEU A 42 -15.39 6.37 -12.88
CA LEU A 42 -14.01 5.87 -13.02
C LEU A 42 -13.85 4.93 -14.22
N LYS A 43 -14.83 4.09 -14.50
CA LYS A 43 -14.85 3.23 -15.68
C LYS A 43 -14.80 4.06 -16.98
N HIS A 44 -15.68 5.05 -17.08
CA HIS A 44 -15.72 5.93 -18.24
C HIS A 44 -14.41 6.71 -18.39
N TYR A 45 -13.92 7.28 -17.31
CA TYR A 45 -12.71 8.09 -17.33
C TYR A 45 -11.45 7.29 -17.67
N ALA A 46 -11.36 6.02 -17.21
CA ALA A 46 -10.27 5.13 -17.58
C ALA A 46 -10.18 4.91 -19.09
N TYR A 47 -11.34 4.70 -19.73
CA TYR A 47 -11.44 4.59 -21.19
C TYR A 47 -10.96 5.85 -21.91
N ASP A 48 -11.52 6.98 -21.53
CA ASP A 48 -11.23 8.25 -22.19
C ASP A 48 -9.76 8.64 -22.08
N MET A 49 -9.19 8.43 -20.89
CA MET A 49 -7.78 8.75 -20.65
C MET A 49 -6.85 7.83 -21.44
N LEU A 50 -7.07 6.52 -21.44
CA LEU A 50 -6.24 5.58 -22.20
C LEU A 50 -6.37 5.82 -23.71
N LYS A 51 -7.58 6.05 -24.20
CA LYS A 51 -7.85 6.33 -25.62
C LYS A 51 -7.21 7.63 -26.09
N SER A 52 -7.25 8.67 -25.27
CA SER A 52 -6.74 10.00 -25.65
C SER A 52 -5.22 10.12 -25.52
N THR A 53 -4.59 9.33 -24.65
CA THR A 53 -3.14 9.41 -24.37
C THR A 53 -2.33 8.32 -25.04
N GLY A 54 -2.91 7.14 -25.27
CA GLY A 54 -2.20 5.97 -25.79
C GLY A 54 -1.23 5.33 -24.79
N HIS A 55 -1.34 5.65 -23.49
CA HIS A 55 -0.50 5.02 -22.47
C HIS A 55 -0.83 3.54 -22.30
N GLU A 56 0.19 2.75 -21.97
CA GLU A 56 0.10 1.31 -21.73
C GLU A 56 0.11 0.97 -20.22
N GLU A 57 -0.05 1.96 -19.36
CA GLU A 57 -0.15 1.77 -17.90
C GLU A 57 -1.23 2.69 -17.32
N ILE A 58 -2.06 2.12 -16.43
CA ILE A 58 -3.01 2.85 -15.60
C ILE A 58 -2.69 2.61 -14.12
N SER A 59 -2.57 3.68 -13.36
CA SER A 59 -2.31 3.66 -11.92
C SER A 59 -3.47 4.28 -11.18
N LEU A 60 -3.96 3.60 -10.14
CA LEU A 60 -4.92 4.20 -9.22
C LEU A 60 -4.20 5.20 -8.30
N SER A 61 -4.88 6.26 -7.91
CA SER A 61 -4.31 7.28 -7.02
C SER A 61 -5.26 7.61 -5.87
N SER A 62 -4.72 7.51 -4.65
CA SER A 62 -5.39 7.97 -3.43
C SER A 62 -4.39 7.97 -2.27
N LEU A 63 -4.81 8.51 -1.11
CA LEU A 63 -4.03 8.40 0.14
C LEU A 63 -4.13 7.00 0.78
N SER A 64 -5.15 6.22 0.43
CA SER A 64 -5.35 4.84 0.89
C SER A 64 -6.28 4.12 -0.06
N SER A 65 -5.73 3.50 -1.09
CA SER A 65 -6.51 2.84 -2.16
C SER A 65 -7.33 1.67 -1.63
N SER A 66 -6.85 0.97 -0.59
CA SER A 66 -7.57 -0.13 0.04
C SER A 66 -8.86 0.30 0.76
N ASP A 67 -9.00 1.58 1.09
CA ASP A 67 -10.20 2.12 1.77
C ASP A 67 -11.29 2.58 0.78
N TYR A 68 -11.04 2.50 -0.53
CA TYR A 68 -12.05 2.85 -1.53
C TYR A 68 -13.17 1.81 -1.58
N THR A 69 -14.42 2.27 -1.44
CA THR A 69 -15.60 1.40 -1.29
C THR A 69 -15.79 0.39 -2.43
N HIS A 70 -15.43 0.77 -3.66
CA HIS A 70 -15.64 -0.06 -4.85
C HIS A 70 -14.34 -0.57 -5.47
N LEU A 71 -13.26 -0.74 -4.67
CA LEU A 71 -11.94 -1.13 -5.16
C LEU A 71 -11.98 -2.42 -5.98
N GLU A 72 -12.60 -3.47 -5.45
CA GLU A 72 -12.68 -4.77 -6.10
C GLU A 72 -13.43 -4.69 -7.45
N GLY A 73 -14.57 -4.01 -7.48
CA GLY A 73 -15.35 -3.81 -8.70
C GLY A 73 -14.59 -3.02 -9.77
N LEU A 74 -13.81 -2.01 -9.35
CA LEU A 74 -12.97 -1.24 -10.26
C LEU A 74 -11.80 -2.07 -10.80
N VAL A 75 -11.11 -2.80 -9.95
CA VAL A 75 -9.97 -3.64 -10.36
C VAL A 75 -10.42 -4.76 -11.30
N ASN A 76 -11.51 -5.45 -10.99
CA ASN A 76 -12.08 -6.46 -11.87
C ASN A 76 -12.41 -5.87 -13.25
N PHE A 77 -13.10 -4.72 -13.30
CA PHE A 77 -13.39 -4.04 -14.54
C PHE A 77 -12.12 -3.69 -15.34
N LEU A 78 -11.11 -3.13 -14.70
CA LEU A 78 -9.86 -2.75 -15.38
C LEU A 78 -9.14 -3.98 -15.94
N ILE A 79 -9.13 -5.08 -15.20
CA ILE A 79 -8.52 -6.34 -15.64
C ILE A 79 -9.30 -6.89 -16.84
N ASP A 80 -10.61 -7.07 -16.71
CA ASP A 80 -11.45 -7.69 -17.73
C ASP A 80 -11.42 -6.89 -19.03
N GLU A 81 -11.46 -5.56 -18.91
CA GLU A 81 -11.52 -4.68 -20.07
C GLU A 81 -10.18 -4.48 -20.77
N PHE A 82 -9.08 -4.41 -20.01
CA PHE A 82 -7.76 -4.07 -20.54
C PHE A 82 -6.77 -5.25 -20.58
N LYS A 83 -7.11 -6.39 -19.99
CA LYS A 83 -6.33 -7.64 -20.11
C LYS A 83 -6.27 -8.06 -21.58
N GLY A 84 -5.07 -8.24 -22.10
CA GLY A 84 -4.84 -8.57 -23.51
C GLY A 84 -4.77 -7.37 -24.46
N LYS A 85 -5.04 -6.14 -23.98
CA LYS A 85 -4.85 -4.91 -24.75
C LYS A 85 -3.48 -4.25 -24.50
N GLY A 86 -2.59 -4.90 -23.74
CA GLY A 86 -1.25 -4.39 -23.44
C GLY A 86 -1.22 -3.32 -22.34
N VAL A 87 -2.30 -3.11 -21.61
CA VAL A 87 -2.36 -2.11 -20.53
C VAL A 87 -2.05 -2.75 -19.19
N ASN A 88 -1.04 -2.23 -18.51
CA ASN A 88 -0.64 -2.63 -17.15
C ASN A 88 -1.43 -1.87 -16.09
N ILE A 89 -1.82 -2.55 -15.01
CA ILE A 89 -2.54 -1.94 -13.88
C ILE A 89 -1.60 -1.86 -12.69
N SER A 90 -1.48 -0.67 -12.10
CA SER A 90 -0.67 -0.41 -10.91
C SER A 90 -1.55 0.05 -9.75
N LEU A 91 -1.41 -0.61 -8.60
CA LEU A 91 -2.16 -0.33 -7.37
C LEU A 91 -1.22 0.19 -6.28
N PRO A 92 -0.93 1.49 -6.24
CA PRO A 92 -0.14 2.07 -5.15
C PRO A 92 -0.99 2.27 -3.88
N SER A 93 -0.32 2.54 -2.76
CA SER A 93 -0.94 2.93 -1.49
C SER A 93 -1.89 1.89 -0.88
N LEU A 94 -1.53 0.61 -1.01
CA LEU A 94 -2.24 -0.47 -0.33
C LEU A 94 -1.86 -0.52 1.14
N ARG A 95 -2.85 -0.69 1.99
CA ARG A 95 -2.66 -0.94 3.43
C ARG A 95 -2.68 -2.44 3.68
N ILE A 96 -1.89 -2.86 4.65
CA ILE A 96 -1.78 -4.29 5.01
C ILE A 96 -3.06 -4.84 5.65
N ASP A 97 -3.82 -4.00 6.36
CA ASP A 97 -5.07 -4.35 7.03
C ASP A 97 -6.30 -4.45 6.11
N ALA A 98 -6.17 -3.94 4.89
CA ALA A 98 -7.21 -4.01 3.87
C ALA A 98 -6.69 -4.74 2.61
N PHE A 99 -5.74 -5.65 2.81
CA PHE A 99 -5.14 -6.45 1.76
C PHE A 99 -6.12 -7.55 1.33
N SER A 100 -6.63 -7.47 0.11
CA SER A 100 -7.46 -8.51 -0.49
C SER A 100 -6.60 -9.39 -1.39
N LEU A 101 -6.42 -10.65 -1.00
CA LEU A 101 -5.70 -11.65 -1.80
C LEU A 101 -6.29 -11.81 -3.20
N ASP A 102 -7.63 -11.79 -3.31
CA ASP A 102 -8.32 -11.94 -4.59
C ASP A 102 -8.02 -10.80 -5.54
N VAL A 103 -7.98 -9.57 -5.05
CA VAL A 103 -7.63 -8.38 -5.86
C VAL A 103 -6.17 -8.45 -6.27
N MET A 104 -5.29 -8.82 -5.35
CA MET A 104 -3.84 -8.84 -5.61
C MET A 104 -3.41 -9.99 -6.51
N SER A 105 -3.99 -11.17 -6.38
CA SER A 105 -3.67 -12.31 -7.26
C SER A 105 -4.03 -12.01 -8.71
N LYS A 106 -5.14 -11.33 -8.95
CA LYS A 106 -5.57 -10.91 -10.29
C LYS A 106 -4.63 -9.87 -10.92
N VAL A 107 -4.06 -8.98 -10.11
CA VAL A 107 -3.09 -7.97 -10.57
C VAL A 107 -1.70 -8.55 -10.77
N GLN A 108 -1.33 -9.60 -10.02
CA GLN A 108 -0.02 -10.26 -10.12
C GLN A 108 0.25 -10.94 -11.46
N ASP A 109 -0.78 -11.45 -12.13
CA ASP A 109 -0.63 -12.05 -13.45
C ASP A 109 -0.02 -11.06 -14.47
N ILE A 110 0.00 -9.76 -14.12
CA ILE A 110 0.47 -8.69 -15.00
C ILE A 110 1.91 -8.26 -14.67
N LYS A 111 2.30 -8.17 -13.37
CA LYS A 111 3.67 -7.82 -12.97
C LYS A 111 3.95 -8.12 -11.50
N LYS A 112 4.89 -9.01 -11.19
CA LYS A 112 5.37 -9.24 -9.82
C LYS A 112 6.21 -8.04 -9.35
N SER A 113 5.63 -7.19 -8.50
CA SER A 113 6.35 -6.14 -7.78
C SER A 113 6.55 -6.54 -6.32
N SER A 114 7.54 -5.93 -5.64
CA SER A 114 7.67 -6.10 -4.19
C SER A 114 6.47 -5.47 -3.47
N LEU A 115 5.93 -6.15 -2.47
CA LEU A 115 4.92 -5.57 -1.61
C LEU A 115 5.54 -4.56 -0.66
N THR A 116 4.88 -3.43 -0.50
CA THR A 116 5.33 -2.37 0.39
C THR A 116 4.23 -2.08 1.41
N PHE A 117 4.59 -2.17 2.68
CA PHE A 117 3.73 -1.83 3.79
C PHE A 117 4.34 -0.71 4.63
N ALA A 118 3.51 0.04 5.31
CA ALA A 118 3.95 1.16 6.14
C ALA A 118 3.40 1.02 7.57
N PRO A 119 4.03 0.18 8.43
CA PRO A 119 3.71 0.14 9.86
C PRO A 119 3.98 1.47 10.55
N GLU A 120 4.98 2.24 10.08
CA GLU A 120 5.47 3.53 10.55
C GLU A 120 6.20 3.49 11.90
N ALA A 121 5.92 2.49 12.77
CA ALA A 121 6.58 2.27 14.02
C ALA A 121 6.76 0.78 14.32
N GLY A 122 7.84 0.42 15.01
CA GLY A 122 8.19 -0.97 15.30
C GLY A 122 7.32 -1.59 16.40
N SER A 123 7.02 -0.83 17.47
CA SER A 123 6.23 -1.30 18.60
C SER A 123 4.73 -1.02 18.45
N GLN A 124 3.88 -1.84 19.08
CA GLN A 124 2.44 -1.58 19.16
C GLN A 124 2.16 -0.27 19.89
N ARG A 125 2.85 -0.03 21.01
CA ARG A 125 2.73 1.22 21.77
C ARG A 125 2.88 2.46 20.86
N GLN A 126 3.94 2.48 20.06
CA GLN A 126 4.22 3.63 19.20
C GLN A 126 3.24 3.71 18.03
N ARG A 127 2.77 2.57 17.47
CA ARG A 127 1.69 2.58 16.48
C ARG A 127 0.39 3.18 17.03
N ASP A 128 0.10 2.93 18.31
CA ASP A 128 -1.07 3.53 18.98
C ASP A 128 -0.88 5.03 19.24
N VAL A 129 0.32 5.45 19.64
CA VAL A 129 0.67 6.87 19.80
C VAL A 129 0.46 7.65 18.51
N ILE A 130 0.89 7.13 17.37
CA ILE A 130 0.71 7.77 16.06
C ILE A 130 -0.69 7.57 15.45
N ASN A 131 -1.56 6.82 16.14
CA ASN A 131 -2.89 6.44 15.67
C ASN A 131 -2.87 5.77 14.28
N LYS A 132 -1.95 4.82 14.11
CA LYS A 132 -1.84 4.07 12.82
C LYS A 132 -2.99 3.09 12.64
N GLY A 133 -3.55 2.56 13.74
CA GLY A 133 -4.65 1.59 13.73
C GLY A 133 -4.24 0.24 13.13
N LEU A 134 -2.98 -0.17 13.34
CA LEU A 134 -2.45 -1.47 12.92
C LEU A 134 -1.94 -2.23 14.13
N THR A 135 -2.48 -3.42 14.37
CA THR A 135 -1.93 -4.33 15.37
C THR A 135 -0.83 -5.21 14.77
N GLU A 136 -0.01 -5.81 15.64
CA GLU A 136 1.03 -6.73 15.19
C GLU A 136 0.42 -7.93 14.47
N GLU A 137 -0.69 -8.48 14.99
CA GLU A 137 -1.39 -9.62 14.40
C GLU A 137 -1.89 -9.30 12.98
N VAL A 138 -2.42 -8.10 12.76
CA VAL A 138 -2.86 -7.66 11.42
C VAL A 138 -1.68 -7.54 10.47
N ILE A 139 -0.53 -7.07 10.94
CA ILE A 139 0.67 -6.96 10.12
C ILE A 139 1.20 -8.36 9.75
N LEU A 140 1.30 -9.27 10.71
CA LEU A 140 1.76 -10.64 10.48
C LEU A 140 0.80 -11.40 9.58
N LYS A 141 -0.50 -11.26 9.80
CA LYS A 141 -1.52 -11.86 8.92
C LYS A 141 -1.41 -11.36 7.48
N GLY A 142 -1.27 -10.06 7.26
CA GLY A 142 -1.12 -9.52 5.91
C GLY A 142 0.18 -9.96 5.23
N ALA A 143 1.26 -10.16 5.99
CA ALA A 143 2.51 -10.72 5.47
C ALA A 143 2.34 -12.21 5.13
N SER A 144 1.69 -13.00 5.98
CA SER A 144 1.34 -14.39 5.76
C SER A 144 0.50 -14.57 4.48
N ASP A 145 -0.57 -13.79 4.36
CA ASP A 145 -1.42 -13.78 3.18
C ASP A 145 -0.63 -13.49 1.89
N ALA A 146 0.31 -12.56 1.96
CA ALA A 146 1.20 -12.26 0.84
C ALA A 146 2.12 -13.44 0.50
N PHE A 147 2.68 -14.10 1.49
CA PHE A 147 3.58 -15.25 1.29
C PHE A 147 2.83 -16.44 0.68
N HIS A 148 1.62 -16.73 1.13
CA HIS A 148 0.76 -17.75 0.52
C HIS A 148 0.38 -17.43 -0.93
N ALA A 149 0.28 -16.15 -1.27
CA ALA A 149 0.08 -15.72 -2.65
C ALA A 149 1.38 -15.69 -3.49
N GLY A 150 2.51 -16.19 -2.95
CA GLY A 150 3.77 -16.40 -3.68
C GLY A 150 4.75 -15.22 -3.64
N TRP A 151 4.50 -14.20 -2.83
CA TRP A 151 5.53 -13.19 -2.57
C TRP A 151 6.59 -13.74 -1.62
N ASN A 152 7.83 -13.36 -1.82
CA ASN A 152 8.93 -13.62 -0.90
C ASN A 152 9.73 -12.35 -0.57
N ARG A 153 9.24 -11.19 -1.02
CA ARG A 153 9.88 -9.90 -0.74
C ARG A 153 8.85 -8.91 -0.22
N VAL A 154 9.10 -8.41 1.01
CA VAL A 154 8.28 -7.40 1.69
C VAL A 154 9.16 -6.22 2.05
N LYS A 155 8.72 -5.00 1.72
CA LYS A 155 9.35 -3.75 2.12
C LYS A 155 8.49 -3.07 3.17
N LEU A 156 9.11 -2.69 4.28
CA LEU A 156 8.46 -2.01 5.40
C LEU A 156 9.00 -0.58 5.51
N TYR A 157 8.09 0.38 5.69
CA TYR A 157 8.48 1.76 5.98
C TYR A 157 8.24 2.10 7.45
N PHE A 158 9.24 2.77 8.03
CA PHE A 158 9.23 3.26 9.42
C PHE A 158 9.70 4.70 9.49
N MET A 159 9.27 5.38 10.56
CA MET A 159 9.78 6.70 10.94
C MET A 159 10.50 6.61 12.28
N LEU A 160 11.61 7.33 12.41
CA LEU A 160 12.40 7.46 13.63
C LEU A 160 12.32 8.89 14.18
N GLY A 161 12.35 9.06 15.49
CA GLY A 161 12.25 10.35 16.14
C GLY A 161 10.81 10.88 16.27
N GLN A 162 9.86 9.97 16.33
CA GLN A 162 8.46 10.31 16.56
C GLN A 162 8.22 10.77 18.01
N PRO A 163 7.19 11.59 18.28
CA PRO A 163 6.86 11.99 19.64
C PRO A 163 6.73 10.77 20.58
N THR A 164 7.37 10.85 21.75
CA THR A 164 7.42 9.83 22.81
C THR A 164 8.09 8.51 22.44
N GLU A 165 8.77 8.43 21.32
CA GLU A 165 9.50 7.23 20.90
C GLU A 165 10.64 6.92 21.88
N THR A 166 10.81 5.65 22.21
CA THR A 166 11.88 5.13 23.07
C THR A 166 12.82 4.23 22.27
N VAL A 167 13.94 3.84 22.88
CA VAL A 167 14.88 2.91 22.26
C VAL A 167 14.22 1.56 21.97
N GLU A 168 13.38 1.09 22.89
CA GLU A 168 12.63 -0.16 22.75
C GLU A 168 11.65 -0.11 21.56
N ASP A 169 11.07 1.07 21.26
CA ASP A 169 10.22 1.24 20.08
C ASP A 169 11.03 1.12 18.78
N MET A 170 12.26 1.65 18.76
CA MET A 170 13.17 1.53 17.63
C MET A 170 13.67 0.10 17.43
N GLU A 171 14.04 -0.59 18.51
CA GLU A 171 14.42 -2.02 18.49
C GLU A 171 13.25 -2.88 17.97
N GLY A 172 12.02 -2.49 18.30
CA GLY A 172 10.79 -3.09 17.77
C GLY A 172 10.73 -3.17 16.24
N ILE A 173 11.46 -2.32 15.52
CA ILE A 173 11.55 -2.38 14.05
C ILE A 173 12.25 -3.66 13.60
N ALA A 174 13.37 -4.00 14.27
CA ALA A 174 14.10 -5.23 13.98
C ALA A 174 13.26 -6.45 14.35
N LEU A 175 12.69 -6.45 15.56
CA LEU A 175 11.85 -7.56 16.05
C LEU A 175 10.63 -7.82 15.17
N LEU A 176 9.93 -6.78 14.73
CA LEU A 176 8.79 -6.93 13.82
C LEU A 176 9.24 -7.50 12.46
N SER A 177 10.38 -7.04 11.96
CA SER A 177 10.94 -7.53 10.70
C SER A 177 11.35 -9.00 10.78
N GLU A 178 11.91 -9.41 11.91
CA GLU A 178 12.26 -10.81 12.20
C GLU A 178 11.02 -11.69 12.25
N LYS A 179 9.99 -11.32 13.02
CA LYS A 179 8.72 -12.05 13.09
C LYS A 179 8.06 -12.24 11.71
N ILE A 180 8.11 -11.22 10.87
CA ILE A 180 7.62 -11.33 9.48
C ILE A 180 8.46 -12.35 8.70
N ALA A 181 9.78 -12.38 8.88
CA ALA A 181 10.62 -13.36 8.21
C ALA A 181 10.38 -14.79 8.73
N GLU A 182 10.19 -14.95 10.04
CA GLU A 182 9.82 -16.22 10.67
C GLU A 182 8.50 -16.75 10.15
N THR A 183 7.47 -15.90 10.04
CA THR A 183 6.16 -16.27 9.46
C THR A 183 6.29 -16.97 8.09
N TYR A 184 7.22 -16.50 7.23
CA TYR A 184 7.46 -17.15 5.94
C TYR A 184 7.98 -18.58 6.08
N TYR A 185 8.92 -18.79 7.02
CA TYR A 185 9.51 -20.11 7.20
C TYR A 185 8.63 -21.08 7.97
N ASP A 186 7.76 -20.56 8.84
CA ASP A 186 6.84 -21.37 9.64
C ASP A 186 5.62 -21.82 8.83
N GLU A 187 5.09 -20.94 7.98
CA GLU A 187 3.83 -21.19 7.30
C GLU A 187 3.98 -21.73 5.87
N ILE A 188 5.07 -21.38 5.15
CA ILE A 188 5.25 -21.82 3.79
C ILE A 188 6.10 -23.09 3.74
N PRO A 189 5.54 -24.23 3.27
CA PRO A 189 6.27 -25.48 3.10
C PRO A 189 7.51 -25.32 2.21
N LYS A 190 8.58 -26.05 2.54
CA LYS A 190 9.88 -25.88 1.88
C LYS A 190 9.84 -26.08 0.36
N ASP A 191 9.00 -26.95 -0.11
CA ASP A 191 8.76 -27.26 -1.52
C ASP A 191 7.95 -26.20 -2.27
N GLN A 192 7.21 -25.35 -1.52
CA GLN A 192 6.40 -24.25 -2.07
C GLN A 192 7.12 -22.89 -1.98
N ARG A 193 8.31 -22.84 -1.41
CA ARG A 193 9.06 -21.58 -1.25
C ARG A 193 9.66 -21.12 -2.57
N HIS A 194 9.35 -19.91 -2.97
CA HIS A 194 9.96 -19.22 -4.12
C HIS A 194 11.30 -18.56 -3.78
N GLY A 195 12.20 -19.31 -3.13
CA GLY A 195 13.51 -18.83 -2.68
C GLY A 195 13.49 -18.32 -1.23
N LYS A 196 14.53 -17.54 -0.86
CA LYS A 196 14.64 -16.98 0.49
C LYS A 196 13.73 -15.76 0.63
N VAL A 197 13.13 -15.59 1.82
CA VAL A 197 12.40 -14.36 2.16
C VAL A 197 13.37 -13.17 2.22
N GLN A 198 12.88 -12.03 1.78
CA GLN A 198 13.56 -10.74 1.92
C GLN A 198 12.62 -9.75 2.60
N VAL A 199 12.94 -9.36 3.82
CA VAL A 199 12.27 -8.28 4.54
C VAL A 199 13.19 -7.08 4.55
N VAL A 200 12.75 -5.97 3.97
CA VAL A 200 13.53 -4.73 3.87
C VAL A 200 12.88 -3.67 4.74
N ALA A 201 13.47 -3.36 5.88
CA ALA A 201 13.09 -2.22 6.71
C ALA A 201 13.75 -0.94 6.16
N SER A 202 12.93 0.03 5.79
CA SER A 202 13.37 1.34 5.31
C SER A 202 12.90 2.40 6.30
N SER A 203 13.83 3.07 6.96
CA SER A 203 13.54 4.09 7.98
C SER A 203 13.91 5.48 7.49
N SER A 204 13.08 6.46 7.84
CA SER A 204 13.34 7.88 7.62
C SER A 204 13.10 8.65 8.91
N PHE A 205 13.75 9.81 9.08
CA PHE A 205 13.46 10.66 10.22
C PHE A 205 12.07 11.28 10.11
N PHE A 206 11.38 11.32 11.25
CA PHE A 206 10.11 12.02 11.36
C PHE A 206 10.35 13.53 11.19
N VAL A 207 9.54 14.15 10.35
CA VAL A 207 9.52 15.59 10.17
C VAL A 207 8.10 16.09 10.51
N PRO A 208 7.94 16.91 11.56
CA PRO A 208 6.67 17.51 11.90
C PRO A 208 6.05 18.24 10.71
N LYS A 209 4.77 18.05 10.50
CA LYS A 209 4.01 18.71 9.44
C LYS A 209 2.99 19.67 10.01
N PRO A 210 2.82 20.87 9.41
CA PRO A 210 1.79 21.80 9.85
C PRO A 210 0.40 21.19 9.71
N PHE A 211 -0.53 21.65 10.54
CA PHE A 211 -1.91 21.16 10.61
C PHE A 211 -2.07 19.69 11.03
N THR A 212 -1.09 19.17 11.76
CA THR A 212 -1.15 17.83 12.35
C THR A 212 -1.08 17.89 13.87
N PRO A 213 -1.60 16.89 14.60
CA PRO A 213 -1.41 16.78 16.04
C PRO A 213 0.06 16.78 16.50
N PHE A 214 0.98 16.45 15.59
CA PHE A 214 2.42 16.36 15.86
C PHE A 214 3.21 17.57 15.32
N GLN A 215 2.51 18.67 15.08
CA GLN A 215 3.12 19.94 14.69
C GLN A 215 4.01 20.51 15.80
#